data_029fa68229a52b63f2ccbeb19d570938
#
_entry.id   029fa68229a52b63f2ccbeb19d570938
#
_cell.length_a   1.000
_cell.length_b   1.000
_cell.length_c   1.000
_cell.angle_alpha   90.00
_cell.angle_beta   90.00
_cell.angle_gamma   90.00
#
_symmetry.space_group_name_H-M   'P 1'
#
loop_
_entity.id
_entity.type
_entity.pdbx_description
1 polymer ?
#
loop_
_entity_poly.entity_id
_entity_poly.type
_entity_poly.pdbx_seq_one_letter_code
_entity_poly.pdbx_strand_id
1 'polypeptide(L)'
;MKARKLLHTRYRVNDLEKTICFYQDVLGLELISRKKSPRGGELVFLKAPESEELVEICSFPNSGSVDVQPDLTHLAFQVDSLEAFGKHLATLGIQYSDGPTWFPEGGGFAFIDAPERYEIELIERPQ
;
A
#
# COMPACT_ATOMS: atom_id res chain seq x y z
N MET A 1 1.71 -27.98 14.73
CA MET A 1 2.69 -26.95 14.33
C MET A 1 1.96 -25.78 13.67
N LYS A 2 2.43 -24.57 13.86
CA LYS A 2 1.78 -23.34 13.38
C LYS A 2 2.78 -22.45 12.67
N ALA A 3 2.33 -21.69 11.67
CA ALA A 3 3.08 -20.51 11.23
C ALA A 3 3.08 -19.53 12.40
N ARG A 4 4.23 -18.96 12.73
CA ARG A 4 4.38 -18.18 13.97
C ARG A 4 4.06 -16.70 13.77
N LYS A 5 4.35 -16.14 12.60
CA LYS A 5 4.30 -14.70 12.43
C LYS A 5 4.21 -14.37 10.95
N LEU A 6 3.38 -13.40 10.61
CA LEU A 6 3.39 -12.79 9.28
C LEU A 6 4.59 -11.86 9.20
N LEU A 7 5.51 -12.08 8.28
CA LEU A 7 6.72 -11.28 8.15
C LEU A 7 6.58 -10.18 7.10
N HIS A 8 6.07 -10.53 5.93
CA HIS A 8 5.83 -9.56 4.87
C HIS A 8 4.79 -10.07 3.88
N THR A 9 4.26 -9.13 3.09
CA THR A 9 3.40 -9.41 1.95
C THR A 9 4.09 -8.84 0.72
N ARG A 10 4.10 -9.59 -0.39
CA ARG A 10 4.78 -9.18 -1.63
C ARG A 10 3.79 -8.78 -2.70
N TYR A 11 4.11 -7.69 -3.40
CA TYR A 11 3.42 -7.26 -4.61
C TYR A 11 4.43 -7.07 -5.74
N ARG A 12 4.19 -7.73 -6.86
CA ARG A 12 4.97 -7.51 -8.07
C ARG A 12 4.36 -6.34 -8.84
N VAL A 13 5.21 -5.41 -9.31
CA VAL A 13 4.79 -4.20 -9.99
C VAL A 13 5.52 -4.05 -11.33
N ASN A 14 4.98 -3.20 -12.21
CA ASN A 14 5.59 -2.91 -13.50
C ASN A 14 6.66 -1.82 -13.37
N ASP A 15 6.38 -0.78 -12.59
CA ASP A 15 7.26 0.38 -12.43
C ASP A 15 7.64 0.51 -10.95
N LEU A 16 8.83 0.03 -10.61
CA LEU A 16 9.29 -0.01 -9.23
C LEU A 16 9.47 1.40 -8.64
N GLU A 17 10.08 2.31 -9.40
CA GLU A 17 10.35 3.67 -8.91
C GLU A 17 9.05 4.43 -8.62
N LYS A 18 8.08 4.33 -9.51
CA LYS A 18 6.76 4.95 -9.33
C LYS A 18 6.07 4.41 -8.09
N THR A 19 6.17 3.10 -7.85
CA THR A 19 5.55 2.45 -6.71
C THR A 19 6.24 2.84 -5.41
N ILE A 20 7.58 2.91 -5.39
CA ILE A 20 8.32 3.37 -4.21
C ILE A 20 7.88 4.80 -3.85
N CYS A 21 7.84 5.70 -4.83
CA CYS A 21 7.38 7.08 -4.59
C CYS A 21 5.97 7.12 -4.03
N PHE A 22 5.07 6.29 -4.54
CA PHE A 22 3.70 6.22 -4.02
C PHE A 22 3.69 5.84 -2.55
N TYR A 23 4.36 4.76 -2.17
CA TYR A 23 4.36 4.30 -0.79
C TYR A 23 5.03 5.29 0.16
N GLN A 24 6.08 5.97 -0.27
CA GLN A 24 6.76 6.98 0.54
C GLN A 24 5.96 8.29 0.64
N ASP A 25 5.52 8.82 -0.48
CA ASP A 25 4.95 10.17 -0.54
C ASP A 25 3.46 10.20 -0.22
N VAL A 26 2.71 9.19 -0.63
CA VAL A 26 1.27 9.12 -0.39
C VAL A 26 0.98 8.50 0.98
N LEU A 27 1.60 7.37 1.28
CA LEU A 27 1.31 6.61 2.50
C LEU A 27 2.30 6.86 3.64
N GLY A 28 3.44 7.49 3.37
CA GLY A 28 4.42 7.80 4.40
C GLY A 28 5.19 6.60 4.91
N LEU A 29 5.29 5.51 4.12
CA LEU A 29 6.05 4.35 4.54
C LEU A 29 7.55 4.64 4.48
N GLU A 30 8.30 3.99 5.36
CA GLU A 30 9.76 4.07 5.41
C GLU A 30 10.37 3.00 4.52
N LEU A 31 11.32 3.39 3.68
CA LEU A 31 12.12 2.44 2.89
C LEU A 31 13.15 1.78 3.82
N ILE A 32 13.04 0.47 3.97
CA ILE A 32 13.92 -0.29 4.86
C ILE A 32 15.14 -0.82 4.10
N SER A 33 14.93 -1.41 2.94
CA SER A 33 16.02 -1.94 2.14
C SER A 33 15.63 -2.06 0.68
N ARG A 34 16.64 -2.06 -0.17
CA ARG A 34 16.51 -2.27 -1.61
C ARG A 34 17.67 -3.14 -2.05
N LYS A 35 17.37 -4.23 -2.75
CA LYS A 35 18.40 -5.19 -3.16
C LYS A 35 17.99 -5.91 -4.42
N LYS A 36 18.99 -6.46 -5.10
CA LYS A 36 18.75 -7.30 -6.27
C LYS A 36 18.47 -8.73 -5.83
N SER A 37 17.50 -9.36 -6.50
CA SER A 37 17.21 -10.77 -6.28
C SER A 37 18.20 -11.63 -7.04
N PRO A 38 18.64 -12.77 -6.47
CA PRO A 38 19.42 -13.76 -7.23
C PRO A 38 18.68 -14.26 -8.47
N ARG A 39 17.35 -14.09 -8.51
CA ARG A 39 16.49 -14.50 -9.62
C ARG A 39 16.38 -13.44 -10.73
N GLY A 40 17.15 -12.36 -10.65
CA GLY A 40 17.24 -11.35 -11.70
C GLY A 40 16.29 -10.17 -11.56
N GLY A 41 15.50 -10.11 -10.50
CA GLY A 41 14.63 -8.98 -10.22
C GLY A 41 15.19 -8.06 -9.14
N GLU A 42 14.38 -7.09 -8.76
CA GLU A 42 14.71 -6.14 -7.70
C GLU A 42 13.65 -6.21 -6.59
N LEU A 43 14.11 -6.14 -5.34
CA LEU A 43 13.24 -6.23 -4.16
C LEU A 43 13.39 -4.97 -3.32
N VAL A 44 12.25 -4.42 -2.88
CA VAL A 44 12.21 -3.25 -2.01
C VAL A 44 11.31 -3.58 -0.82
N PHE A 45 11.79 -3.29 0.39
CA PHE A 45 11.01 -3.50 1.61
C PHE A 45 10.68 -2.14 2.23
N LEU A 46 9.39 -1.94 2.50
CA LEU A 46 8.86 -0.72 3.11
C LEU A 46 8.09 -1.09 4.38
N LYS A 47 7.98 -0.13 5.28
CA LYS A 47 7.37 -0.35 6.58
C LYS A 47 6.53 0.85 7.00
N ALA A 48 5.31 0.59 7.46
CA ALA A 48 4.52 1.63 8.13
C ALA A 48 5.16 1.91 9.51
N PRO A 49 5.10 3.17 10.00
CA PRO A 49 5.85 3.56 11.20
C PRO A 49 5.61 2.68 12.44
N GLU A 50 4.39 2.20 12.62
CA GLU A 50 4.02 1.44 13.82
C GLU A 50 3.83 -0.05 13.57
N SER A 51 4.13 -0.54 12.37
CA SER A 51 3.98 -1.95 12.02
C SER A 51 5.31 -2.69 12.16
N GLU A 52 5.23 -3.99 12.43
CA GLU A 52 6.41 -4.88 12.36
C GLU A 52 6.51 -5.51 10.97
N GLU A 53 5.38 -5.90 10.40
CA GLU A 53 5.31 -6.54 9.09
C GLU A 53 5.78 -5.57 8.01
N LEU A 54 6.46 -6.10 7.01
CA LEU A 54 6.95 -5.30 5.89
C LEU A 54 6.05 -5.47 4.66
N VAL A 55 6.05 -4.45 3.83
CA VAL A 55 5.52 -4.55 2.47
C VAL A 55 6.70 -4.73 1.54
N GLU A 56 6.74 -5.85 0.83
CA GLU A 56 7.75 -6.10 -0.19
C GLU A 56 7.17 -5.76 -1.55
N ILE A 57 7.87 -4.88 -2.27
CA ILE A 57 7.54 -4.57 -3.66
C ILE A 57 8.65 -5.13 -4.53
N CYS A 58 8.30 -5.85 -5.57
CA CYS A 58 9.30 -6.45 -6.45
C CYS A 58 9.01 -6.15 -7.92
N SER A 59 10.09 -6.12 -8.68
CA SER A 59 10.05 -6.02 -10.13
C SER A 59 10.74 -7.23 -10.73
N PHE A 60 10.01 -8.00 -11.51
CA PHE A 60 10.53 -9.15 -12.26
C PHE A 60 10.03 -9.03 -13.70
N PRO A 61 10.74 -8.26 -14.55
CA PRO A 61 10.24 -7.98 -15.91
C PRO A 61 9.95 -9.22 -16.74
N ASN A 62 10.69 -10.30 -16.53
CA ASN A 62 10.50 -11.54 -17.28
C ASN A 62 9.24 -12.32 -16.85
N SER A 63 8.60 -11.91 -15.75
CA SER A 63 7.35 -12.55 -15.29
C SER A 63 6.10 -11.95 -15.93
N GLY A 64 6.27 -10.99 -16.83
CA GLY A 64 5.17 -10.37 -17.55
C GLY A 64 4.63 -9.12 -16.86
N SER A 65 3.70 -8.45 -17.53
CA SER A 65 3.00 -7.27 -17.03
C SER A 65 2.06 -7.63 -15.89
N VAL A 66 1.92 -6.70 -14.96
CA VAL A 66 0.92 -6.79 -13.89
C VAL A 66 -0.33 -6.04 -14.33
N ASP A 67 -1.48 -6.70 -14.19
CA ASP A 67 -2.80 -6.12 -14.41
C ASP A 67 -3.69 -6.59 -13.27
N VAL A 68 -3.92 -5.72 -12.29
CA VAL A 68 -4.65 -6.07 -11.07
C VAL A 68 -6.14 -5.93 -11.30
N GLN A 69 -6.86 -7.03 -11.10
CA GLN A 69 -8.30 -7.06 -11.23
C GLN A 69 -8.97 -6.41 -10.01
N PRO A 70 -10.16 -5.80 -10.19
CA PRO A 70 -10.91 -5.23 -9.07
C PRO A 70 -11.19 -6.26 -7.98
N ASP A 71 -11.12 -5.84 -6.73
CA ASP A 71 -11.45 -6.63 -5.53
C ASP A 71 -10.58 -7.88 -5.34
N LEU A 72 -9.46 -7.97 -6.05
CA LEU A 72 -8.59 -9.14 -5.97
C LEU A 72 -7.82 -9.19 -4.66
N THR A 73 -7.23 -8.07 -4.29
CA THR A 73 -6.37 -7.96 -3.11
C THR A 73 -6.23 -6.50 -2.70
N HIS A 74 -6.01 -6.25 -1.43
CA HIS A 74 -5.63 -4.92 -0.97
C HIS A 74 -4.88 -5.00 0.36
N LEU A 75 -4.07 -3.97 0.63
CA LEU A 75 -3.53 -3.69 1.95
C LEU A 75 -4.44 -2.67 2.62
N ALA A 76 -4.57 -2.75 3.94
CA ALA A 76 -5.31 -1.78 4.72
C ALA A 76 -4.36 -1.11 5.71
N PHE A 77 -4.41 0.23 5.74
CA PHE A 77 -3.60 1.03 6.66
C PHE A 77 -4.51 1.87 7.55
N GLN A 78 -4.15 1.99 8.81
CA GLN A 78 -4.84 2.90 9.72
C GLN A 78 -4.33 4.32 9.50
N VAL A 79 -5.26 5.28 9.44
CA VAL A 79 -4.97 6.72 9.41
C VAL A 79 -5.68 7.39 10.57
N ASP A 80 -5.18 8.56 10.97
CA ASP A 80 -5.78 9.30 12.08
C ASP A 80 -7.13 9.92 11.71
N SER A 81 -7.25 10.42 10.47
CA SER A 81 -8.42 11.12 9.99
C SER A 81 -8.55 10.97 8.49
N LEU A 82 -9.67 10.42 8.02
CA LEU A 82 -9.94 10.31 6.58
C LEU A 82 -10.12 11.69 5.94
N GLU A 83 -10.68 12.66 6.68
CA GLU A 83 -10.80 14.02 6.18
C GLU A 83 -9.43 14.65 5.96
N ALA A 84 -8.56 14.58 6.96
CA ALA A 84 -7.20 15.13 6.85
C ALA A 84 -6.38 14.40 5.79
N PHE A 85 -6.52 13.08 5.71
CA PHE A 85 -5.81 12.29 4.69
C PHE A 85 -6.30 12.64 3.29
N GLY A 86 -7.60 12.89 3.12
CA GLY A 86 -8.16 13.36 1.85
C GLY A 86 -7.55 14.68 1.40
N LYS A 87 -7.31 15.62 2.33
CA LYS A 87 -6.62 16.88 2.03
C LYS A 87 -5.17 16.65 1.61
N HIS A 88 -4.48 15.75 2.30
CA HIS A 88 -3.12 15.33 1.91
C HIS A 88 -3.10 14.77 0.50
N LEU A 89 -4.03 13.86 0.17
CA LEU A 89 -4.15 13.31 -1.18
C LEU A 89 -4.36 14.40 -2.22
N ALA A 90 -5.21 15.38 -1.91
CA ALA A 90 -5.50 16.48 -2.84
C ALA A 90 -4.25 17.29 -3.18
N THR A 91 -3.33 17.47 -2.22
CA THR A 91 -2.05 18.17 -2.50
C THR A 91 -1.19 17.39 -3.50
N LEU A 92 -1.42 16.10 -3.66
CA LEU A 92 -0.70 15.23 -4.59
C LEU A 92 -1.51 14.93 -5.86
N GLY A 93 -2.66 15.57 -6.03
CA GLY A 93 -3.54 15.36 -7.17
C GLY A 93 -4.26 14.02 -7.15
N ILE A 94 -4.45 13.44 -5.96
CA ILE A 94 -5.09 12.13 -5.79
C ILE A 94 -6.42 12.32 -5.07
N GLN A 95 -7.40 11.48 -5.44
CA GLN A 95 -8.70 11.44 -4.78
C GLN A 95 -8.98 10.02 -4.29
N TYR A 96 -9.85 9.89 -3.30
CA TYR A 96 -10.39 8.58 -2.97
C TYR A 96 -11.07 7.99 -4.20
N SER A 97 -10.78 6.73 -4.48
CA SER A 97 -11.45 5.99 -5.56
C SER A 97 -12.82 5.50 -5.11
N ASP A 98 -13.02 5.32 -3.81
CA ASP A 98 -14.27 4.88 -3.21
C ASP A 98 -14.33 5.39 -1.76
N GLY A 99 -15.48 5.91 -1.36
CA GLY A 99 -15.70 6.42 -0.01
C GLY A 99 -15.28 7.88 0.16
N PRO A 100 -15.17 8.36 1.42
CA PRO A 100 -15.30 7.61 2.67
C PRO A 100 -16.68 7.05 2.94
N THR A 101 -16.69 5.87 3.55
CA THR A 101 -17.89 5.27 4.14
C THR A 101 -17.74 5.34 5.65
N TRP A 102 -18.73 5.92 6.34
CA TRP A 102 -18.63 6.17 7.77
C TRP A 102 -19.35 5.09 8.58
N PHE A 103 -18.76 4.71 9.70
CA PHE A 103 -19.38 3.77 10.64
C PHE A 103 -20.33 4.49 11.58
N PRO A 104 -21.42 3.84 12.03
CA PRO A 104 -22.34 4.45 12.99
C PRO A 104 -21.67 4.86 14.31
N GLU A 105 -20.68 4.10 14.76
CA GLU A 105 -19.96 4.34 16.02
C GLU A 105 -18.80 5.33 15.88
N GLY A 106 -18.58 5.88 14.69
CA GLY A 106 -17.46 6.78 14.40
C GLY A 106 -16.37 6.06 13.62
N GLY A 107 -15.51 6.86 12.98
CA GLY A 107 -14.53 6.32 12.05
C GLY A 107 -15.16 5.90 10.74
N GLY A 108 -14.36 5.32 9.87
CA GLY A 108 -14.81 4.89 8.56
C GLY A 108 -13.67 4.32 7.74
N PHE A 109 -13.93 4.10 6.47
CA PHE A 109 -12.93 3.60 5.55
C PHE A 109 -13.09 4.22 4.17
N ALA A 110 -12.01 4.19 3.41
CA ALA A 110 -11.98 4.67 2.03
C ALA A 110 -10.90 3.91 1.26
N PHE A 111 -10.93 4.00 -0.05
CA PHE A 111 -9.96 3.35 -0.91
C PHE A 111 -9.25 4.37 -1.79
N ILE A 112 -8.00 4.08 -2.12
CA ILE A 112 -7.24 4.75 -3.18
C ILE A 112 -6.61 3.69 -4.08
N ASP A 113 -6.24 4.10 -5.30
CA ASP A 113 -5.53 3.23 -6.22
C ASP A 113 -4.03 3.53 -6.17
N ALA A 114 -3.23 2.50 -5.89
CA ALA A 114 -1.79 2.52 -6.09
C ALA A 114 -1.46 2.24 -7.56
N PRO A 115 -0.19 2.36 -7.98
CA PRO A 115 0.21 1.96 -9.33
C PRO A 115 -0.23 0.54 -9.67
N GLU A 116 -0.50 0.29 -10.95
CA GLU A 116 -1.08 -0.94 -11.50
C GLU A 116 -2.49 -1.23 -10.97
N ARG A 117 -3.09 -0.25 -10.27
CA ARG A 117 -4.43 -0.36 -9.68
C ARG A 117 -4.50 -1.35 -8.52
N TYR A 118 -3.38 -1.57 -7.82
CA TYR A 118 -3.47 -2.19 -6.51
C TYR A 118 -4.31 -1.30 -5.60
N GLU A 119 -5.36 -1.87 -5.02
CA GLU A 119 -6.26 -1.13 -4.14
C GLU A 119 -5.63 -1.01 -2.75
N ILE A 120 -5.76 0.16 -2.15
CA ILE A 120 -5.31 0.44 -0.78
C ILE A 120 -6.52 0.91 0.01
N GLU A 121 -6.81 0.23 1.11
CA GLU A 121 -7.85 0.65 2.05
C GLU A 121 -7.24 1.52 3.15
N LEU A 122 -7.91 2.62 3.46
CA LEU A 122 -7.52 3.51 4.56
C LEU A 122 -8.64 3.47 5.59
N ILE A 123 -8.28 3.21 6.84
CA ILE A 123 -9.24 3.01 7.92
C ILE A 123 -8.96 4.01 9.04
N GLU A 124 -9.99 4.80 9.35
CA GLU A 124 -10.03 5.62 10.56
C GLU A 124 -10.83 4.85 11.60
N ARG A 125 -10.18 4.50 12.71
CA ARG A 125 -10.85 3.75 13.76
C ARG A 125 -11.70 4.67 14.62
N PRO A 126 -12.80 4.19 15.21
CA PRO A 126 -13.56 4.95 16.21
C PRO A 126 -12.67 5.31 17.39
N GLN A 127 -12.89 6.50 17.95
CA GLN A 127 -12.19 6.95 19.16
C GLN A 127 -12.90 6.49 20.42
#